data_db04130f3c9625ec37fe31acf67a9c0b
#
_entry.id   db04130f3c9625ec37fe31acf67a9c0b
#
_cell.length_a   1.000
_cell.length_b   1.000
_cell.length_c   1.000
_cell.angle_alpha   90.00
_cell.angle_beta   90.00
_cell.angle_gamma   90.00
#
_symmetry.space_group_name_H-M   'P 1'
#
loop_
_entity.id
_entity.type
_entity.pdbx_description
1 polymer ?
#
loop_
_entity_poly.entity_id
_entity_poly.type
_entity_poly.pdbx_seq_one_letter_code
_entity_poly.pdbx_strand_id
1 'polypeptide(L)'
;MNRDLRNLRYLEEIDGVPLMFRPLIGVTMGREKSQRFFGLNLFIMNQTYVRTLEALGALPVMIPLHMSEATLRGIFERLDGLFLPGGEDIDPANYGADRHEMLGATDKERDRTELLLTRWAIESGMPVLGVCRGAQMINVACGGTLYQDILSERPDLAKHDYFPPHFERYRISHRIDIAPDSLLAHAMGWVHEVNSMHHQGIDRLGFGLRVVAWAEDGLPEAIEAPSLPYVVGVQWHPEELARTDQMSANLFYDFVRAAAGPWRNQTPPEWPALFRSACIARNETTEKAPSPVRFTPSNRV
;
A
#
# COMPACT_ATOMS: atom_id res chain seq x y z
N MET A 1 -9.14 -16.85 -23.09
CA MET A 1 -9.49 -18.12 -22.40
C MET A 1 -9.49 -17.80 -20.90
N ASN A 2 -10.67 -17.74 -20.30
CA ASN A 2 -10.89 -17.30 -18.92
C ASN A 2 -10.49 -18.45 -17.97
N ARG A 3 -9.24 -18.53 -17.54
CA ARG A 3 -8.84 -19.43 -16.46
C ARG A 3 -9.30 -18.82 -15.15
N ASP A 4 -10.34 -19.40 -14.60
CA ASP A 4 -11.02 -19.00 -13.38
C ASP A 4 -10.09 -19.10 -12.17
N LEU A 5 -9.94 -18.02 -11.41
CA LEU A 5 -9.20 -18.00 -10.13
C LEU A 5 -9.73 -19.04 -9.13
N ARG A 6 -10.93 -19.58 -9.35
CA ARG A 6 -11.54 -20.66 -8.57
C ARG A 6 -10.76 -21.98 -8.58
N ASN A 7 -9.73 -22.11 -9.44
CA ASN A 7 -8.87 -23.31 -9.47
C ASN A 7 -7.62 -23.21 -8.59
N LEU A 8 -7.44 -22.11 -7.87
CA LEU A 8 -6.46 -22.05 -6.76
C LEU A 8 -7.06 -22.82 -5.58
N ARG A 9 -6.84 -24.15 -5.51
CA ARG A 9 -7.24 -25.04 -4.41
C ARG A 9 -6.52 -24.75 -3.08
N TYR A 10 -6.19 -23.50 -2.81
CA TYR A 10 -5.44 -23.09 -1.60
C TYR A 10 -6.36 -22.70 -0.43
N LEU A 11 -7.70 -22.82 -0.56
CA LEU A 11 -8.61 -22.13 0.34
C LEU A 11 -9.29 -23.03 1.39
N GLU A 12 -9.04 -24.32 1.40
CA GLU A 12 -9.70 -25.19 2.39
C GLU A 12 -8.81 -25.60 3.56
N GLU A 13 -7.47 -25.61 3.40
CA GLU A 13 -6.54 -25.98 4.47
C GLU A 13 -5.20 -25.27 4.31
N ILE A 14 -4.74 -24.61 5.36
CA ILE A 14 -3.35 -24.18 5.52
C ILE A 14 -2.70 -25.14 6.50
N ASP A 15 -1.71 -25.92 6.06
CA ASP A 15 -1.01 -26.94 6.86
C ASP A 15 -1.99 -27.92 7.55
N GLY A 16 -3.12 -28.26 6.90
CA GLY A 16 -4.16 -29.12 7.46
C GLY A 16 -5.08 -28.41 8.49
N VAL A 17 -5.01 -27.08 8.62
CA VAL A 17 -5.88 -26.30 9.48
C VAL A 17 -6.86 -25.51 8.62
N PRO A 18 -8.19 -25.72 8.77
CA PRO A 18 -9.18 -24.89 8.08
C PRO A 18 -8.96 -23.42 8.42
N LEU A 19 -9.01 -22.52 7.45
CA LEU A 19 -9.09 -21.07 7.68
C LEU A 19 -10.43 -20.78 8.36
N MET A 20 -10.51 -21.03 9.68
CA MET A 20 -11.72 -20.73 10.48
C MET A 20 -11.94 -19.21 10.62
N PHE A 21 -10.95 -18.40 10.27
CA PHE A 21 -11.01 -16.94 10.37
C PHE A 21 -10.50 -16.30 9.08
N ARG A 22 -11.39 -15.58 8.38
CA ARG A 22 -11.06 -14.77 7.21
C ARG A 22 -10.80 -13.34 7.67
N PRO A 23 -9.57 -12.81 7.49
CA PRO A 23 -9.23 -11.48 7.99
C PRO A 23 -9.91 -10.37 7.18
N LEU A 24 -10.36 -9.33 7.88
CA LEU A 24 -10.94 -8.13 7.31
C LEU A 24 -9.80 -7.18 6.89
N ILE A 25 -9.56 -7.07 5.59
CA ILE A 25 -8.49 -6.25 5.04
C ILE A 25 -9.04 -4.92 4.53
N GLY A 26 -8.60 -3.82 5.16
CA GLY A 26 -8.88 -2.48 4.66
C GLY A 26 -8.07 -2.18 3.41
N VAL A 27 -8.74 -1.76 2.34
CA VAL A 27 -8.12 -1.37 1.07
C VAL A 27 -8.44 0.11 0.82
N THR A 28 -7.43 0.97 0.82
CA THR A 28 -7.64 2.40 0.57
C THR A 28 -7.99 2.66 -0.88
N MET A 29 -8.91 3.58 -1.13
CA MET A 29 -9.41 3.88 -2.47
C MET A 29 -8.66 5.07 -3.08
N GLY A 30 -8.67 5.15 -4.42
CA GLY A 30 -8.43 6.39 -5.15
C GLY A 30 -9.73 7.10 -5.49
N ARG A 31 -9.65 8.21 -6.21
CA ARG A 31 -10.80 8.91 -6.75
C ARG A 31 -10.56 9.40 -8.16
N GLU A 32 -11.64 9.52 -8.90
CA GLU A 32 -11.62 10.14 -10.23
C GLU A 32 -12.91 10.90 -10.52
N LYS A 33 -12.87 11.80 -11.50
CA LYS A 33 -14.07 12.39 -12.09
C LYS A 33 -14.55 11.49 -13.22
N SER A 34 -15.75 10.95 -13.06
CA SER A 34 -16.34 10.07 -14.05
C SER A 34 -16.64 10.81 -15.36
N GLN A 35 -16.10 10.31 -16.46
CA GLN A 35 -16.49 10.75 -17.79
C GLN A 35 -17.91 10.27 -18.16
N ARG A 36 -18.31 9.08 -17.66
CA ARG A 36 -19.60 8.46 -17.93
C ARG A 36 -20.76 9.13 -17.19
N PHE A 37 -20.52 9.63 -15.97
CA PHE A 37 -21.57 10.21 -15.12
C PHE A 37 -21.38 11.73 -14.94
N PHE A 38 -21.09 12.44 -16.02
CA PHE A 38 -21.07 13.90 -16.10
C PHE A 38 -20.20 14.58 -15.04
N GLY A 39 -19.04 14.04 -14.75
CA GLY A 39 -18.07 14.64 -13.82
C GLY A 39 -18.35 14.39 -12.33
N LEU A 40 -19.22 13.43 -11.98
CA LEU A 40 -19.35 12.99 -10.59
C LEU A 40 -18.03 12.49 -10.05
N ASN A 41 -17.70 12.87 -8.82
CA ASN A 41 -16.56 12.31 -8.11
C ASN A 41 -16.88 10.86 -7.69
N LEU A 42 -16.04 9.93 -8.09
CA LEU A 42 -16.15 8.51 -7.76
C LEU A 42 -14.97 8.09 -6.92
N PHE A 43 -15.19 7.18 -5.98
CA PHE A 43 -14.12 6.37 -5.41
C PHE A 43 -13.85 5.20 -6.35
N ILE A 44 -12.57 4.94 -6.59
CA ILE A 44 -12.14 3.92 -7.55
C ILE A 44 -11.13 2.96 -6.91
N MET A 45 -11.11 1.73 -7.45
CA MET A 45 -10.15 0.70 -7.09
C MET A 45 -9.93 -0.25 -8.26
N ASN A 46 -8.68 -0.60 -8.53
CA ASN A 46 -8.37 -1.67 -9.48
C ASN A 46 -8.88 -3.00 -8.94
N GLN A 47 -9.73 -3.65 -9.71
CA GLN A 47 -10.36 -4.92 -9.32
C GLN A 47 -9.34 -6.04 -9.09
N THR A 48 -8.15 -5.98 -9.70
CA THR A 48 -7.13 -7.02 -9.57
C THR A 48 -6.68 -7.16 -8.12
N TYR A 49 -6.45 -6.06 -7.40
CA TYR A 49 -6.12 -6.09 -5.96
C TYR A 49 -7.19 -6.82 -5.13
N VAL A 50 -8.44 -6.41 -5.32
CA VAL A 50 -9.58 -6.95 -4.56
C VAL A 50 -9.76 -8.44 -4.81
N ARG A 51 -9.70 -8.84 -6.10
CA ARG A 51 -9.83 -10.25 -6.50
C ARG A 51 -8.68 -11.11 -6.00
N THR A 52 -7.45 -10.59 -5.98
CA THR A 52 -6.29 -11.32 -5.46
C THR A 52 -6.43 -11.56 -3.96
N LEU A 53 -6.79 -10.54 -3.18
CA LEU A 53 -7.03 -10.66 -1.75
C LEU A 53 -8.18 -11.63 -1.43
N GLU A 54 -9.31 -11.52 -2.15
CA GLU A 54 -10.46 -12.42 -1.98
C GLU A 54 -10.09 -13.87 -2.30
N ALA A 55 -9.39 -14.10 -3.42
CA ALA A 55 -8.98 -15.44 -3.86
C ALA A 55 -8.06 -16.14 -2.83
N LEU A 56 -7.34 -15.38 -2.02
CA LEU A 56 -6.47 -15.86 -0.96
C LEU A 56 -7.12 -15.84 0.44
N GLY A 57 -8.44 -15.73 0.49
CA GLY A 57 -9.23 -15.93 1.71
C GLY A 57 -9.49 -14.67 2.54
N ALA A 58 -9.03 -13.48 2.14
CA ALA A 58 -9.36 -12.25 2.83
C ALA A 58 -10.82 -11.80 2.61
N LEU A 59 -11.27 -10.87 3.46
CA LEU A 59 -12.49 -10.07 3.28
C LEU A 59 -12.07 -8.63 2.98
N PRO A 60 -11.88 -8.25 1.71
CA PRO A 60 -11.44 -6.90 1.36
C PRO A 60 -12.58 -5.89 1.55
N VAL A 61 -12.31 -4.82 2.32
CA VAL A 61 -13.24 -3.72 2.57
C VAL A 61 -12.65 -2.41 2.08
N MET A 62 -13.39 -1.74 1.20
CA MET A 62 -12.97 -0.47 0.62
C MET A 62 -13.08 0.67 1.63
N ILE A 63 -11.99 1.40 1.87
CA ILE A 63 -11.94 2.56 2.75
C ILE A 63 -12.07 3.83 1.90
N PRO A 64 -13.21 4.55 1.99
CA PRO A 64 -13.42 5.78 1.23
C PRO A 64 -12.56 6.93 1.78
N LEU A 65 -12.29 7.92 0.93
CA LEU A 65 -11.60 9.16 1.30
C LEU A 65 -12.59 10.19 1.91
N HIS A 66 -12.06 11.31 2.37
CA HIS A 66 -12.84 12.43 2.96
C HIS A 66 -13.61 12.06 4.24
N MET A 67 -13.22 11.02 4.94
CA MET A 67 -13.81 10.68 6.24
C MET A 67 -13.17 11.52 7.35
N SER A 68 -13.96 11.80 8.40
CA SER A 68 -13.40 12.35 9.64
C SER A 68 -12.44 11.36 10.27
N GLU A 69 -11.46 11.84 11.03
CA GLU A 69 -10.50 10.99 11.72
C GLU A 69 -11.20 9.99 12.66
N ALA A 70 -12.26 10.44 13.36
CA ALA A 70 -13.06 9.56 14.22
C ALA A 70 -13.72 8.41 13.44
N THR A 71 -14.23 8.69 12.23
CA THR A 71 -14.81 7.65 11.36
C THR A 71 -13.73 6.69 10.86
N LEU A 72 -12.58 7.21 10.40
CA LEU A 72 -11.45 6.39 9.97
C LEU A 72 -10.94 5.51 11.12
N ARG A 73 -10.85 6.07 12.35
CA ARG A 73 -10.43 5.33 13.53
C ARG A 73 -11.40 4.19 13.85
N GLY A 74 -12.70 4.47 13.78
CA GLY A 74 -13.72 3.42 13.96
C GLY A 74 -13.69 2.31 12.91
N ILE A 75 -13.33 2.64 11.66
CA ILE A 75 -13.09 1.62 10.62
C ILE A 75 -11.83 0.84 10.95
N PHE A 76 -10.71 1.53 11.19
CA PHE A 76 -9.41 0.95 11.46
C PHE A 76 -9.44 -0.09 12.60
N GLU A 77 -10.11 0.20 13.69
CA GLU A 77 -10.22 -0.69 14.86
C GLU A 77 -10.92 -2.03 14.58
N ARG A 78 -11.62 -2.12 13.43
CA ARG A 78 -12.29 -3.35 12.97
C ARG A 78 -11.48 -4.16 11.99
N LEU A 79 -10.39 -3.60 11.45
CA LEU A 79 -9.55 -4.26 10.45
C LEU A 79 -8.59 -5.24 11.10
N ASP A 80 -8.24 -6.27 10.36
CA ASP A 80 -7.20 -7.25 10.71
C ASP A 80 -5.90 -7.01 9.95
N GLY A 81 -5.95 -6.25 8.85
CA GLY A 81 -4.79 -5.85 8.06
C GLY A 81 -5.10 -4.64 7.17
N LEU A 82 -4.05 -3.95 6.74
CA LEU A 82 -4.13 -2.78 5.87
C LEU A 82 -3.42 -3.07 4.55
N PHE A 83 -4.13 -2.92 3.43
CA PHE A 83 -3.57 -2.98 2.09
C PHE A 83 -3.53 -1.58 1.47
N LEU A 84 -2.35 -1.15 1.05
CA LEU A 84 -2.10 0.14 0.40
C LEU A 84 -1.81 -0.10 -1.09
N PRO A 85 -2.74 0.23 -2.00
CA PRO A 85 -2.59 -0.01 -3.44
C PRO A 85 -1.71 1.03 -4.13
N GLY A 86 -1.33 0.74 -5.37
CA GLY A 86 -0.72 1.69 -6.29
C GLY A 86 -1.62 2.88 -6.63
N GLY A 87 -1.07 3.87 -7.30
CA GLY A 87 -1.83 5.07 -7.73
C GLY A 87 -0.97 6.25 -8.11
N GLU A 88 -1.54 7.44 -8.00
CA GLU A 88 -0.92 8.74 -8.25
C GLU A 88 0.22 9.05 -7.26
N ASP A 89 1.01 10.07 -7.57
CA ASP A 89 2.16 10.47 -6.76
C ASP A 89 1.76 10.96 -5.35
N ILE A 90 2.68 10.81 -4.40
CA ILE A 90 2.54 11.36 -3.05
C ILE A 90 2.98 12.83 -3.06
N ASP A 91 2.17 13.73 -2.49
CA ASP A 91 2.50 15.16 -2.38
C ASP A 91 3.81 15.32 -1.56
N PRO A 92 4.85 15.96 -2.14
CA PRO A 92 6.16 16.12 -1.49
C PRO A 92 6.10 16.91 -0.17
N ALA A 93 5.06 17.69 0.07
CA ALA A 93 4.82 18.31 1.37
C ALA A 93 4.76 17.29 2.52
N ASN A 94 4.36 16.03 2.24
CA ASN A 94 4.28 14.97 3.24
C ASN A 94 5.65 14.46 3.72
N TYR A 95 6.71 14.69 2.95
CA TYR A 95 8.09 14.34 3.32
C TYR A 95 9.06 15.53 3.30
N GLY A 96 8.50 16.77 3.27
CA GLY A 96 9.26 18.02 3.46
C GLY A 96 10.13 18.41 2.27
N ALA A 97 9.75 18.03 1.05
CA ALA A 97 10.41 18.41 -0.18
C ALA A 97 9.60 19.45 -0.97
N ASP A 98 10.28 20.25 -1.78
CA ASP A 98 9.66 21.12 -2.77
C ASP A 98 9.15 20.27 -3.96
N ARG A 99 8.18 20.78 -4.68
CA ARG A 99 7.60 20.10 -5.85
C ARG A 99 8.59 20.09 -7.02
N HIS A 100 8.92 18.91 -7.50
CA HIS A 100 9.70 18.72 -8.73
C HIS A 100 8.83 18.98 -9.97
N GLU A 101 9.43 19.43 -11.07
CA GLU A 101 8.70 19.75 -12.32
C GLU A 101 8.04 18.52 -12.96
N MET A 102 8.66 17.33 -12.80
CA MET A 102 8.18 16.06 -13.33
C MET A 102 7.18 15.34 -12.41
N LEU A 103 6.87 15.93 -11.23
CA LEU A 103 5.88 15.34 -10.33
C LEU A 103 4.50 15.29 -11.00
N GLY A 104 3.87 14.13 -10.98
CA GLY A 104 2.54 13.89 -11.54
C GLY A 104 1.40 14.46 -10.69
N ALA A 105 0.21 13.90 -10.86
CA ALA A 105 -0.96 14.26 -10.06
C ALA A 105 -0.83 13.74 -8.62
N THR A 106 -1.28 14.52 -7.66
CA THR A 106 -1.33 14.15 -6.24
C THR A 106 -2.76 14.28 -5.70
N ASP A 107 -3.10 13.47 -4.70
CA ASP A 107 -4.37 13.58 -3.98
C ASP A 107 -4.14 13.73 -2.46
N LYS A 108 -4.27 14.97 -1.97
CA LYS A 108 -4.04 15.30 -0.55
C LYS A 108 -4.93 14.54 0.43
N GLU A 109 -6.17 14.21 0.02
CA GLU A 109 -7.08 13.47 0.89
C GLU A 109 -6.75 11.97 0.95
N ARG A 110 -6.26 11.43 -0.15
CA ARG A 110 -5.70 10.08 -0.18
C ARG A 110 -4.44 10.01 0.67
N ASP A 111 -3.51 10.95 0.47
CA ASP A 111 -2.28 11.04 1.27
C ASP A 111 -2.61 11.11 2.76
N ARG A 112 -3.50 12.03 3.18
CA ARG A 112 -3.92 12.18 4.57
C ARG A 112 -4.50 10.88 5.14
N THR A 113 -5.40 10.26 4.39
CA THR A 113 -6.08 9.03 4.80
C THR A 113 -5.07 7.89 4.97
N GLU A 114 -4.22 7.67 3.96
CA GLU A 114 -3.25 6.60 3.99
C GLU A 114 -2.14 6.83 5.02
N LEU A 115 -1.67 8.07 5.21
CA LEU A 115 -0.71 8.40 6.26
C LEU A 115 -1.24 8.09 7.66
N LEU A 116 -2.50 8.47 7.96
CA LEU A 116 -3.13 8.17 9.25
C LEU A 116 -3.25 6.66 9.48
N LEU A 117 -3.82 5.95 8.51
CA LEU A 117 -4.02 4.50 8.60
C LEU A 117 -2.70 3.74 8.73
N THR A 118 -1.68 4.13 7.93
CA THR A 118 -0.36 3.48 7.96
C THR A 118 0.33 3.70 9.31
N ARG A 119 0.29 4.91 9.86
CA ARG A 119 0.86 5.21 11.17
C ARG A 119 0.18 4.40 12.28
N TRP A 120 -1.15 4.36 12.29
CA TRP A 120 -1.90 3.57 13.26
C TRP A 120 -1.61 2.06 13.13
N ALA A 121 -1.46 1.57 11.89
CA ALA A 121 -1.12 0.17 11.64
C ALA A 121 0.27 -0.18 12.19
N ILE A 122 1.27 0.65 11.91
CA ILE A 122 2.63 0.50 12.43
C ILE A 122 2.65 0.57 13.97
N GLU A 123 1.99 1.57 14.56
CA GLU A 123 1.91 1.74 16.02
C GLU A 123 1.23 0.57 16.73
N SER A 124 0.23 -0.05 16.11
CA SER A 124 -0.51 -1.18 16.69
C SER A 124 0.09 -2.54 16.34
N GLY A 125 1.07 -2.62 15.45
CA GLY A 125 1.62 -3.87 14.92
C GLY A 125 0.68 -4.59 13.95
N MET A 126 -0.32 -3.89 13.40
CA MET A 126 -1.22 -4.45 12.38
C MET A 126 -0.44 -4.80 11.11
N PRO A 127 -0.66 -5.98 10.50
CA PRO A 127 -0.06 -6.32 9.22
C PRO A 127 -0.40 -5.33 8.11
N VAL A 128 0.63 -4.93 7.34
CA VAL A 128 0.51 -4.00 6.21
C VAL A 128 1.20 -4.58 4.98
N LEU A 129 0.53 -4.54 3.85
CA LEU A 129 1.15 -4.74 2.54
C LEU A 129 0.93 -3.49 1.68
N GLY A 130 2.02 -2.89 1.21
CA GLY A 130 2.01 -1.76 0.28
C GLY A 130 2.53 -2.16 -1.09
N VAL A 131 1.81 -1.76 -2.16
CA VAL A 131 2.19 -2.02 -3.56
C VAL A 131 2.42 -0.70 -4.27
N CYS A 132 3.55 -0.55 -4.94
CA CYS A 132 3.97 0.63 -5.70
C CYS A 132 3.88 1.90 -4.82
N ARG A 133 2.92 2.79 -5.08
CA ARG A 133 2.64 3.93 -4.21
C ARG A 133 2.45 3.53 -2.74
N GLY A 134 1.87 2.37 -2.45
CA GLY A 134 1.71 1.86 -1.09
C GLY A 134 3.03 1.60 -0.37
N ALA A 135 4.07 1.11 -1.05
CA ALA A 135 5.41 0.97 -0.50
C ALA A 135 6.03 2.34 -0.20
N GLN A 136 5.86 3.29 -1.11
CA GLN A 136 6.30 4.68 -0.92
C GLN A 136 5.59 5.33 0.28
N MET A 137 4.28 5.09 0.44
CA MET A 137 3.49 5.59 1.57
C MET A 137 3.97 5.02 2.91
N ILE A 138 4.34 3.75 2.98
CA ILE A 138 4.97 3.14 4.17
C ILE A 138 6.27 3.88 4.50
N ASN A 139 7.12 4.13 3.49
CA ASN A 139 8.37 4.87 3.66
C ASN A 139 8.13 6.29 4.20
N VAL A 140 7.22 7.04 3.59
CA VAL A 140 6.88 8.42 3.98
C VAL A 140 6.24 8.47 5.36
N ALA A 141 5.36 7.52 5.71
CA ALA A 141 4.76 7.42 7.03
C ALA A 141 5.81 7.22 8.13
N CYS A 142 6.91 6.54 7.82
CA CYS A 142 8.07 6.35 8.69
C CYS A 142 9.11 7.49 8.62
N GLY A 143 8.83 8.59 7.92
CA GLY A 143 9.69 9.77 7.80
C GLY A 143 10.77 9.69 6.73
N GLY A 144 10.66 8.74 5.80
CA GLY A 144 11.49 8.64 4.60
C GLY A 144 11.14 9.67 3.53
N THR A 145 11.94 9.73 2.45
CA THR A 145 11.75 10.61 1.29
C THR A 145 11.69 9.81 0.00
N LEU A 146 11.25 10.44 -1.07
CA LEU A 146 11.11 9.84 -2.39
C LEU A 146 11.88 10.64 -3.43
N TYR A 147 12.46 9.95 -4.42
CA TYR A 147 12.68 10.54 -5.74
C TYR A 147 11.32 10.82 -6.36
N GLN A 148 11.09 12.07 -6.75
CA GLN A 148 9.82 12.48 -7.38
C GLN A 148 9.77 12.09 -8.85
N ASP A 149 10.94 11.96 -9.48
CA ASP A 149 11.13 11.38 -10.79
C ASP A 149 12.53 10.77 -10.91
N ILE A 150 12.58 9.45 -10.94
CA ILE A 150 13.84 8.70 -10.90
C ILE A 150 14.80 9.15 -12.01
N LEU A 151 14.34 9.22 -13.26
CA LEU A 151 15.23 9.49 -14.39
C LEU A 151 15.79 10.91 -14.41
N SER A 152 15.05 11.91 -13.89
CA SER A 152 15.56 13.29 -13.82
C SER A 152 16.45 13.52 -12.61
N GLU A 153 16.19 12.88 -11.46
CA GLU A 153 17.01 13.03 -10.24
C GLU A 153 18.18 12.03 -10.20
N ARG A 154 18.04 10.88 -10.86
CA ARG A 154 19.04 9.80 -10.92
C ARG A 154 19.19 9.28 -12.36
N PRO A 155 19.80 10.08 -13.28
CA PRO A 155 19.96 9.70 -14.68
C PRO A 155 20.92 8.52 -14.90
N ASP A 156 21.58 8.07 -13.85
CA ASP A 156 22.42 6.87 -13.81
C ASP A 156 21.63 5.58 -13.64
N LEU A 157 20.35 5.67 -13.23
CA LEU A 157 19.47 4.50 -13.06
C LEU A 157 18.75 4.13 -14.35
N ALA A 158 18.22 2.91 -14.38
CA ALA A 158 17.45 2.41 -15.51
C ALA A 158 16.02 2.99 -15.53
N LYS A 159 15.32 2.72 -16.63
CA LYS A 159 13.89 3.05 -16.77
C LYS A 159 13.02 2.07 -15.94
N HIS A 160 12.09 2.62 -15.17
CA HIS A 160 11.11 1.86 -14.37
C HIS A 160 9.65 2.16 -14.74
N ASP A 161 9.39 3.15 -15.59
CA ASP A 161 8.07 3.69 -15.94
C ASP A 161 7.44 3.05 -17.19
N TYR A 162 7.25 1.75 -17.17
CA TYR A 162 6.61 1.00 -18.27
C TYR A 162 5.08 1.01 -18.18
N PHE A 163 4.47 2.19 -18.33
CA PHE A 163 3.04 2.41 -18.16
C PHE A 163 2.19 1.99 -19.38
N PRO A 164 0.93 1.52 -19.13
CA PRO A 164 -0.10 1.46 -20.16
C PRO A 164 -0.37 2.86 -20.77
N PRO A 165 -0.86 2.96 -22.02
CA PRO A 165 -1.20 1.86 -22.93
C PRO A 165 -0.01 1.34 -23.75
N HIS A 166 1.19 1.91 -23.56
CA HIS A 166 2.37 1.54 -24.36
C HIS A 166 2.92 0.17 -23.98
N PHE A 167 2.71 -0.26 -22.74
CA PHE A 167 3.17 -1.53 -22.21
C PHE A 167 2.05 -2.25 -21.47
N GLU A 168 2.04 -3.57 -21.55
CA GLU A 168 1.11 -4.40 -20.78
C GLU A 168 1.49 -4.41 -19.30
N ARG A 169 0.51 -4.36 -18.40
CA ARG A 169 0.74 -4.30 -16.95
C ARG A 169 1.49 -5.51 -16.39
N TYR A 170 1.38 -6.67 -17.04
CA TYR A 170 2.09 -7.91 -16.68
C TYR A 170 3.46 -8.07 -17.37
N ARG A 171 3.96 -7.03 -18.07
CA ARG A 171 5.27 -7.05 -18.72
C ARG A 171 6.37 -7.19 -17.68
N ILE A 172 7.15 -8.26 -17.74
CA ILE A 172 8.36 -8.41 -16.95
C ILE A 172 9.40 -7.37 -17.44
N SER A 173 9.96 -6.64 -16.51
CA SER A 173 10.78 -5.46 -16.80
C SER A 173 12.21 -5.61 -16.36
N HIS A 174 12.45 -6.11 -15.16
CA HIS A 174 13.79 -6.29 -14.60
C HIS A 174 13.82 -7.38 -13.53
N ARG A 175 15.03 -7.79 -13.20
CA ARG A 175 15.32 -8.68 -12.09
C ARG A 175 15.46 -7.88 -10.79
N ILE A 176 15.08 -8.51 -9.69
CA ILE A 176 15.35 -8.06 -8.33
C ILE A 176 16.19 -9.08 -7.57
N ASP A 177 17.12 -8.61 -6.76
CA ASP A 177 17.85 -9.41 -5.78
C ASP A 177 17.26 -9.15 -4.38
N ILE A 178 16.91 -10.22 -3.65
CA ILE A 178 16.14 -10.17 -2.39
C ILE A 178 17.04 -10.65 -1.24
N ALA A 179 17.04 -9.91 -0.13
CA ALA A 179 17.77 -10.25 1.09
C ALA A 179 17.28 -11.59 1.67
N PRO A 180 18.14 -12.59 1.85
CA PRO A 180 17.72 -13.95 2.21
C PRO A 180 17.02 -14.08 3.56
N ASP A 181 17.27 -13.15 4.49
CA ASP A 181 16.73 -13.12 5.85
C ASP A 181 15.46 -12.24 5.97
N SER A 182 14.80 -11.93 4.85
CA SER A 182 13.62 -11.07 4.79
C SER A 182 12.31 -11.87 4.77
N LEU A 183 11.21 -11.23 5.18
CA LEU A 183 9.85 -11.75 4.99
C LEU A 183 9.56 -11.95 3.49
N LEU A 184 10.06 -11.03 2.66
CA LEU A 184 9.90 -11.12 1.22
C LEU A 184 10.57 -12.36 0.63
N ALA A 185 11.78 -12.72 1.10
CA ALA A 185 12.51 -13.92 0.65
C ALA A 185 11.75 -15.20 0.98
N HIS A 186 11.00 -15.24 2.08
CA HIS A 186 10.15 -16.35 2.44
C HIS A 186 9.06 -16.60 1.38
N ALA A 187 8.43 -15.51 0.88
CA ALA A 187 7.40 -15.61 -0.13
C ALA A 187 7.94 -15.86 -1.55
N MET A 188 9.07 -15.21 -1.91
CA MET A 188 9.52 -15.07 -3.30
C MET A 188 10.90 -15.68 -3.61
N GLY A 189 11.62 -16.19 -2.62
CA GLY A 189 13.01 -16.63 -2.80
C GLY A 189 13.99 -15.45 -2.84
N TRP A 190 15.19 -15.67 -3.36
CA TRP A 190 16.28 -14.68 -3.29
C TRP A 190 16.46 -13.85 -4.55
N VAL A 191 15.85 -14.26 -5.64
CA VAL A 191 15.92 -13.62 -6.96
C VAL A 191 14.59 -13.82 -7.65
N HIS A 192 14.06 -12.76 -8.24
CA HIS A 192 12.84 -12.85 -9.01
C HIS A 192 12.83 -11.83 -10.16
N GLU A 193 11.98 -12.05 -11.17
CA GLU A 193 11.75 -11.09 -12.26
C GLU A 193 10.37 -10.45 -12.08
N VAL A 194 10.30 -9.11 -12.17
CA VAL A 194 9.11 -8.34 -11.85
C VAL A 194 8.72 -7.37 -12.98
N ASN A 195 7.46 -6.95 -12.95
CA ASN A 195 6.98 -5.83 -13.76
C ASN A 195 7.37 -4.50 -13.09
N SER A 196 7.30 -3.40 -13.84
CA SER A 196 7.64 -2.08 -13.31
C SER A 196 6.80 -1.01 -13.99
N MET A 197 6.11 -0.21 -13.19
CA MET A 197 5.22 0.87 -13.64
C MET A 197 5.27 2.02 -12.62
N HIS A 198 6.46 2.60 -12.39
CA HIS A 198 6.64 3.72 -11.49
C HIS A 198 7.75 4.65 -11.97
N HIS A 199 7.58 5.96 -11.79
CA HIS A 199 8.62 6.95 -12.04
C HIS A 199 9.14 7.56 -10.73
N GLN A 200 8.41 7.37 -9.62
CA GLN A 200 8.88 7.68 -8.28
C GLN A 200 9.56 6.47 -7.64
N GLY A 201 10.48 6.71 -6.70
CA GLY A 201 11.19 5.65 -5.97
C GLY A 201 11.58 6.10 -4.57
N ILE A 202 12.04 5.16 -3.74
CA ILE A 202 12.54 5.45 -2.40
C ILE A 202 13.93 6.11 -2.51
N ASP A 203 14.06 7.33 -1.95
CA ASP A 203 15.33 8.05 -1.81
C ASP A 203 15.94 7.75 -0.43
N ARG A 204 15.45 8.39 0.62
CA ARG A 204 15.89 8.14 1.99
C ARG A 204 14.90 7.23 2.71
N LEU A 205 15.44 6.16 3.30
CA LEU A 205 14.61 5.20 4.02
C LEU A 205 14.06 5.78 5.32
N GLY A 206 12.79 5.46 5.63
CA GLY A 206 12.11 5.81 6.86
C GLY A 206 12.64 5.04 8.07
N PHE A 207 12.36 5.57 9.26
CA PHE A 207 12.81 4.98 10.52
C PHE A 207 12.19 3.58 10.74
N GLY A 208 13.01 2.64 11.22
CA GLY A 208 12.56 1.28 11.54
C GLY A 208 12.31 0.37 10.32
N LEU A 209 12.57 0.87 9.11
CA LEU A 209 12.51 0.11 7.88
C LEU A 209 13.90 -0.37 7.45
N ARG A 210 13.94 -1.44 6.66
CA ARG A 210 15.12 -1.86 5.90
C ARG A 210 14.74 -2.13 4.44
N VAL A 211 15.65 -1.87 3.53
CA VAL A 211 15.51 -2.32 2.14
C VAL A 211 15.79 -3.82 2.11
N VAL A 212 14.94 -4.57 1.41
CA VAL A 212 15.03 -6.03 1.30
C VAL A 212 15.01 -6.54 -0.13
N ALA A 213 14.80 -5.66 -1.11
CA ALA A 213 15.04 -6.00 -2.52
C ALA A 213 15.55 -4.78 -3.29
N TRP A 214 16.39 -5.06 -4.28
CA TRP A 214 17.00 -4.06 -5.16
C TRP A 214 16.87 -4.51 -6.61
N ALA A 215 16.61 -3.54 -7.50
CA ALA A 215 16.78 -3.73 -8.93
C ALA A 215 18.26 -3.86 -9.29
N GLU A 216 18.56 -4.30 -10.53
CA GLU A 216 19.94 -4.46 -11.03
C GLU A 216 20.75 -3.15 -11.03
N ASP A 217 20.08 -2.01 -11.13
CA ASP A 217 20.68 -0.66 -11.06
C ASP A 217 20.87 -0.14 -9.63
N GLY A 218 20.45 -0.91 -8.62
CA GLY A 218 20.57 -0.60 -7.20
C GLY A 218 19.41 0.21 -6.62
N LEU A 219 18.35 0.48 -7.39
CA LEU A 219 17.16 1.14 -6.85
C LEU A 219 16.45 0.22 -5.83
N PRO A 220 16.05 0.74 -4.66
CA PRO A 220 15.22 -0.02 -3.71
C PRO A 220 13.87 -0.41 -4.31
N GLU A 221 13.60 -1.71 -4.35
CA GLU A 221 12.36 -2.28 -4.90
C GLU A 221 11.45 -2.88 -3.82
N ALA A 222 11.99 -3.19 -2.63
CA ALA A 222 11.14 -3.57 -1.50
C ALA A 222 11.73 -3.15 -0.16
N ILE A 223 10.83 -2.87 0.77
CA ILE A 223 11.13 -2.51 2.15
C ILE A 223 10.30 -3.35 3.12
N GLU A 224 10.82 -3.55 4.33
CA GLU A 224 10.08 -4.15 5.43
C GLU A 224 10.42 -3.50 6.77
N ALA A 225 9.55 -3.67 7.77
CA ALA A 225 9.80 -3.31 9.16
C ALA A 225 10.10 -4.58 9.97
N PRO A 226 11.38 -4.94 10.21
CA PRO A 226 11.75 -6.23 10.81
C PRO A 226 11.31 -6.40 12.27
N SER A 227 10.97 -5.32 12.95
CA SER A 227 10.47 -5.34 14.33
C SER A 227 8.95 -5.57 14.43
N LEU A 228 8.23 -5.62 13.31
CA LEU A 228 6.79 -5.80 13.25
C LEU A 228 6.42 -7.18 12.68
N PRO A 229 5.24 -7.72 13.03
CA PRO A 229 4.80 -9.02 12.57
C PRO A 229 4.79 -9.17 11.04
N TYR A 230 4.29 -8.15 10.34
CA TYR A 230 4.29 -8.09 8.89
C TYR A 230 4.05 -6.65 8.41
N VAL A 231 5.09 -5.96 7.98
CA VAL A 231 4.99 -4.70 7.23
C VAL A 231 5.95 -4.80 6.07
N VAL A 232 5.40 -4.96 4.87
CA VAL A 232 6.14 -5.15 3.62
C VAL A 232 5.61 -4.17 2.59
N GLY A 233 6.51 -3.49 1.91
CA GLY A 233 6.22 -2.65 0.75
C GLY A 233 7.02 -3.12 -0.45
N VAL A 234 6.37 -3.29 -1.60
CA VAL A 234 7.02 -3.65 -2.87
C VAL A 234 6.73 -2.60 -3.93
N GLN A 235 7.73 -2.25 -4.74
CA GLN A 235 7.61 -1.16 -5.71
C GLN A 235 6.93 -1.60 -7.00
N TRP A 236 7.04 -2.87 -7.37
CA TRP A 236 6.38 -3.46 -8.54
C TRP A 236 4.89 -3.78 -8.27
N HIS A 237 4.22 -4.39 -9.26
CA HIS A 237 2.79 -4.72 -9.22
C HIS A 237 2.56 -6.25 -9.23
N PRO A 238 2.74 -6.93 -8.10
CA PRO A 238 2.58 -8.39 -8.00
C PRO A 238 1.13 -8.85 -8.24
N GLU A 239 0.13 -7.98 -8.04
CA GLU A 239 -1.28 -8.30 -8.32
C GLU A 239 -1.53 -8.63 -9.79
N GLU A 240 -0.77 -8.04 -10.70
CA GLU A 240 -0.91 -8.30 -12.14
C GLU A 240 -0.24 -9.63 -12.54
N LEU A 241 0.68 -10.14 -11.72
CA LEU A 241 1.43 -11.38 -11.94
C LEU A 241 0.83 -12.58 -11.18
N ALA A 242 0.20 -12.36 -10.03
CA ALA A 242 -0.25 -13.40 -9.09
C ALA A 242 -1.12 -14.52 -9.70
N ARG A 243 -1.74 -14.28 -10.85
CA ARG A 243 -2.55 -15.30 -11.57
C ARG A 243 -1.70 -16.36 -12.28
N THR A 244 -0.47 -16.03 -12.62
CA THR A 244 0.43 -16.87 -13.44
C THR A 244 1.76 -17.13 -12.75
N ASP A 245 2.11 -16.33 -11.77
CA ASP A 245 3.32 -16.43 -10.97
C ASP A 245 2.98 -16.75 -9.51
N GLN A 246 3.41 -17.92 -9.07
CA GLN A 246 3.16 -18.43 -7.72
C GLN A 246 3.85 -17.56 -6.65
N MET A 247 5.03 -17.02 -6.94
CA MET A 247 5.79 -16.22 -5.97
C MET A 247 5.08 -14.89 -5.68
N SER A 248 4.54 -14.25 -6.72
CA SER A 248 3.68 -13.08 -6.55
C SER A 248 2.41 -13.40 -5.77
N ALA A 249 1.80 -14.57 -5.96
CA ALA A 249 0.66 -15.03 -5.18
C ALA A 249 1.03 -15.28 -3.70
N ASN A 250 2.21 -15.87 -3.44
CA ASN A 250 2.69 -16.15 -2.08
C ASN A 250 2.88 -14.88 -1.25
N LEU A 251 3.31 -13.76 -1.86
CA LEU A 251 3.42 -12.47 -1.18
C LEU A 251 2.08 -12.02 -0.56
N PHE A 252 1.00 -12.09 -1.35
CA PHE A 252 -0.35 -11.79 -0.84
C PHE A 252 -0.84 -12.81 0.17
N TYR A 253 -0.51 -14.08 -0.03
CA TYR A 253 -0.87 -15.15 0.88
C TYR A 253 -0.23 -14.96 2.26
N ASP A 254 1.07 -14.65 2.32
CA ASP A 254 1.78 -14.40 3.58
C ASP A 254 1.21 -13.17 4.31
N PHE A 255 0.82 -12.13 3.58
CA PHE A 255 0.09 -10.98 4.14
C PHE A 255 -1.26 -11.38 4.74
N VAL A 256 -2.10 -12.10 4.01
CA VAL A 256 -3.41 -12.56 4.47
C VAL A 256 -3.27 -13.48 5.69
N ARG A 257 -2.28 -14.36 5.69
CA ARG A 257 -1.92 -15.24 6.82
C ARG A 257 -1.49 -14.44 8.05
N ALA A 258 -0.65 -13.44 7.89
CA ALA A 258 -0.24 -12.55 8.98
C ALA A 258 -1.44 -11.81 9.57
N ALA A 259 -2.33 -11.32 8.73
CA ALA A 259 -3.56 -10.64 9.16
C ALA A 259 -4.54 -11.57 9.89
N ALA A 260 -4.61 -12.85 9.51
CA ALA A 260 -5.39 -13.87 10.22
C ALA A 260 -4.75 -14.34 11.53
N GLY A 261 -3.48 -14.00 11.76
CA GLY A 261 -2.70 -14.43 12.91
C GLY A 261 -3.00 -13.64 14.21
N PRO A 262 -2.35 -14.01 15.31
CA PRO A 262 -2.59 -13.43 16.64
C PRO A 262 -1.87 -12.09 16.88
N TRP A 263 -1.63 -11.28 15.87
CA TRP A 263 -0.88 -10.02 15.98
C TRP A 263 -1.47 -9.06 17.04
N ARG A 264 -2.79 -9.07 17.24
CA ARG A 264 -3.48 -8.26 18.28
C ARG A 264 -3.05 -8.61 19.71
N ASN A 265 -2.51 -9.81 19.92
CA ASN A 265 -2.05 -10.30 21.23
C ASN A 265 -0.56 -10.03 21.46
N GLN A 266 0.15 -9.48 20.47
CA GLN A 266 1.55 -9.13 20.59
C GLN A 266 1.66 -7.70 21.16
N THR A 267 2.62 -7.49 22.07
CA THR A 267 2.96 -6.14 22.51
C THR A 267 3.66 -5.42 21.36
N PRO A 268 3.12 -4.29 20.87
CA PRO A 268 3.81 -3.53 19.85
C PRO A 268 5.21 -3.11 20.34
N PRO A 269 6.21 -3.06 19.47
CA PRO A 269 7.54 -2.58 19.85
C PRO A 269 7.45 -1.14 20.34
N GLU A 270 8.28 -0.79 21.35
CA GLU A 270 8.42 0.60 21.77
C GLU A 270 9.08 1.42 20.67
N TRP A 271 8.30 2.22 19.98
CA TRP A 271 8.82 3.19 19.01
C TRP A 271 9.44 4.37 19.76
N PRO A 272 10.63 4.84 19.33
CA PRO A 272 11.27 6.01 19.94
C PRO A 272 10.34 7.22 19.96
N ALA A 273 10.47 8.03 21.02
CA ALA A 273 9.68 9.26 21.19
C ALA A 273 9.75 10.20 19.97
N LEU A 274 10.88 10.21 19.25
CA LEU A 274 11.08 10.94 17.99
C LEU A 274 10.12 10.50 16.88
N PHE A 275 9.75 9.22 16.80
CA PHE A 275 8.76 8.73 15.83
C PHE A 275 7.36 9.23 16.21
N ARG A 276 7.01 9.20 17.50
CA ARG A 276 5.74 9.74 18.02
C ARG A 276 5.66 11.25 17.85
N SER A 277 6.74 11.99 18.10
CA SER A 277 6.77 13.46 17.95
C SER A 277 6.80 13.91 16.49
N ALA A 278 7.45 13.20 15.59
CA ALA A 278 7.39 13.48 14.15
C ALA A 278 5.97 13.26 13.57
N CYS A 279 5.19 12.35 14.17
CA CYS A 279 3.79 12.13 13.86
C CYS A 279 2.87 13.23 14.42
N ILE A 280 3.16 13.79 15.61
CA ILE A 280 2.31 14.75 16.32
C ILE A 280 2.61 16.21 15.89
N ALA A 281 3.86 16.58 15.67
CA ALA A 281 4.26 17.97 15.46
C ALA A 281 3.78 18.59 14.13
N ARG A 282 3.26 17.82 13.18
CA ARG A 282 2.71 18.32 11.90
C ARG A 282 1.20 18.47 11.89
N ASN A 283 0.49 18.02 12.93
CA ASN A 283 -0.99 18.13 13.00
C ASN A 283 -1.49 19.39 13.74
N GLU A 284 -0.60 20.22 14.32
CA GLU A 284 -1.02 21.41 15.07
C GLU A 284 -1.15 22.69 14.22
N THR A 285 -0.89 22.64 12.91
CA THR A 285 -1.12 23.79 12.02
C THR A 285 -2.22 23.48 11.03
N THR A 286 -3.38 24.14 11.28
CA THR A 286 -4.56 24.33 10.40
C THR A 286 -5.58 23.17 10.35
N GLU A 287 -6.74 23.33 10.95
CA GLU A 287 -7.95 23.87 10.36
C GLU A 287 -9.14 23.82 11.33
N LYS A 288 -9.90 24.89 11.38
CA LYS A 288 -11.22 24.93 12.02
C LYS A 288 -12.13 23.88 11.38
N ALA A 289 -12.72 23.04 12.21
CA ALA A 289 -13.72 22.07 11.79
C ALA A 289 -14.82 22.77 10.95
N PRO A 290 -15.23 22.22 9.82
CA PRO A 290 -16.39 22.73 9.09
C PRO A 290 -17.63 22.57 9.95
N SER A 291 -18.46 23.63 9.98
CA SER A 291 -19.73 23.65 10.70
C SER A 291 -20.63 22.49 10.26
N PRO A 292 -21.36 21.82 11.19
CA PRO A 292 -22.24 20.72 10.83
C PRO A 292 -23.32 21.17 9.85
N VAL A 293 -23.43 20.45 8.73
CA VAL A 293 -24.51 20.63 7.75
C VAL A 293 -25.83 20.27 8.43
N ARG A 294 -26.69 21.24 8.69
CA ARG A 294 -28.06 21.01 9.14
C ARG A 294 -28.90 20.54 7.95
N PHE A 295 -29.31 19.28 7.95
CA PHE A 295 -30.39 18.82 7.08
C PHE A 295 -31.71 19.40 7.58
N THR A 296 -32.29 20.34 6.87
CA THR A 296 -33.68 20.72 7.05
C THR A 296 -34.54 19.79 6.17
N PRO A 297 -35.58 19.13 6.73
CA PRO A 297 -36.51 18.39 5.91
C PRO A 297 -37.31 19.38 5.06
N SER A 298 -37.21 19.29 3.72
CA SER A 298 -38.11 20.03 2.84
C SER A 298 -39.49 19.36 2.90
N ASN A 299 -40.47 20.13 3.31
CA ASN A 299 -41.90 19.74 3.22
C ASN A 299 -42.25 19.36 1.78
N ARG A 300 -42.93 18.22 1.67
CA ARG A 300 -43.65 17.81 0.45
C ARG A 300 -44.77 18.81 0.16
N VAL A 301 -44.87 19.22 -1.08
CA VAL A 301 -46.13 19.48 -1.79
C VAL A 301 -46.03 18.76 -3.13
#